data_c0e90a7233b25d629a4880531fcbbeda
#
_entry.id   c0e90a7233b25d629a4880531fcbbeda
#
_cell.length_a   1.000
_cell.length_b   1.000
_cell.length_c   1.000
_cell.angle_alpha   90.00
_cell.angle_beta   90.00
_cell.angle_gamma   90.00
#
_symmetry.space_group_name_H-M   'P 1'
#
loop_
_entity.id
_entity.type
_entity.pdbx_description
1 polymer ?
#
loop_
_entity_poly.entity_id
_entity_poly.type
_entity_poly.pdbx_seq_one_letter_code
_entity_poly.pdbx_strand_id
1 'polypeptide(L)'
;MKKTIAMMMLAMLAVLSLCGCGKRQISEAELDKLIDRVSKEENVSPSLLKAVVWKESKFDNRRVGKKGEIGLMQLMDGAVTDWAKAKKCDVPKKDALFDPELNLEIGAWYLAWSSRLWPGREDREVLQLAAYNAGCGNVERLWLPKDPSKPLTIDMITFSSTREYIRLIQKKKLEFEQQKKKD
;
A
#
# COMPACT_ATOMS: atom_id res chain seq x y z
N MET A 1 -20.49 -16.09 -55.06
CA MET A 1 -19.46 -15.31 -54.37
C MET A 1 -20.01 -14.21 -53.42
N LYS A 2 -21.26 -14.22 -52.98
CA LYS A 2 -21.86 -13.18 -52.10
C LYS A 2 -22.28 -13.70 -50.70
N LYS A 3 -22.06 -14.98 -50.39
CA LYS A 3 -22.46 -15.58 -49.09
C LYS A 3 -21.30 -15.83 -48.10
N THR A 4 -20.04 -15.61 -48.52
CA THR A 4 -18.87 -15.90 -47.69
C THR A 4 -18.33 -14.66 -46.93
N ILE A 5 -18.80 -13.46 -47.27
CA ILE A 5 -18.36 -12.21 -46.64
C ILE A 5 -19.19 -11.86 -45.38
N ALA A 6 -20.42 -12.36 -45.27
CA ALA A 6 -21.30 -12.08 -44.15
C ALA A 6 -20.97 -12.86 -42.87
N MET A 7 -20.18 -13.95 -42.97
CA MET A 7 -19.85 -14.81 -41.83
C MET A 7 -18.55 -14.42 -41.10
N MET A 8 -17.72 -13.55 -41.72
CA MET A 8 -16.50 -13.04 -41.10
C MET A 8 -16.69 -11.72 -40.31
N MET A 9 -17.82 -11.05 -40.47
CA MET A 9 -18.10 -9.81 -39.69
C MET A 9 -18.81 -10.06 -38.35
N LEU A 10 -19.27 -11.28 -38.06
CA LEU A 10 -19.94 -11.60 -36.79
C LEU A 10 -19.02 -12.12 -35.70
N ALA A 11 -17.74 -12.40 -36.04
CA ALA A 11 -16.75 -12.88 -35.07
C ALA A 11 -15.90 -11.77 -34.44
N MET A 12 -16.07 -10.51 -34.83
CA MET A 12 -15.25 -9.38 -34.38
C MET A 12 -15.97 -8.44 -33.39
N LEU A 13 -17.15 -8.81 -32.95
CA LEU A 13 -17.98 -8.01 -32.00
C LEU A 13 -18.09 -8.58 -30.60
N ALA A 14 -17.29 -9.61 -30.26
CA ALA A 14 -17.38 -10.27 -28.95
C ALA A 14 -16.14 -10.02 -28.05
N VAL A 15 -15.24 -9.10 -28.40
CA VAL A 15 -14.01 -8.81 -27.60
C VAL A 15 -14.02 -7.39 -27.00
N LEU A 16 -15.10 -6.63 -27.16
CA LEU A 16 -15.17 -5.25 -26.66
C LEU A 16 -16.14 -5.10 -25.48
N SER A 17 -16.07 -5.98 -24.49
CA SER A 17 -16.94 -5.84 -23.30
C SER A 17 -16.34 -6.41 -22.02
N LEU A 18 -15.07 -6.18 -21.75
CA LEU A 18 -14.47 -6.42 -20.42
C LEU A 18 -13.47 -5.34 -20.04
N CYS A 19 -13.68 -4.11 -20.48
CA CYS A 19 -13.06 -2.95 -19.85
C CYS A 19 -14.05 -2.33 -18.87
N GLY A 20 -14.59 -3.16 -18.00
CA GLY A 20 -15.22 -2.75 -16.75
C GLY A 20 -14.10 -2.34 -15.79
N CYS A 21 -13.48 -1.19 -16.06
CA CYS A 21 -12.58 -0.51 -15.10
C CYS A 21 -13.44 0.03 -13.94
N GLY A 22 -14.01 -0.85 -13.16
CA GLY A 22 -14.91 -0.50 -12.07
C GLY A 22 -14.73 -1.45 -10.91
N LYS A 23 -13.95 -1.09 -9.93
CA LYS A 23 -14.13 -1.45 -8.49
C LYS A 23 -14.41 -2.96 -8.21
N ARG A 24 -13.89 -3.89 -9.08
CA ARG A 24 -13.96 -5.33 -8.76
C ARG A 24 -13.13 -5.59 -7.51
N GLN A 25 -13.70 -6.31 -6.55
CA GLN A 25 -12.94 -6.77 -5.40
C GLN A 25 -11.84 -7.72 -5.86
N ILE A 26 -10.60 -7.43 -5.48
CA ILE A 26 -9.47 -8.32 -5.75
C ILE A 26 -9.60 -9.62 -4.95
N SER A 27 -9.29 -10.75 -5.55
CA SER A 27 -9.24 -12.02 -4.84
C SER A 27 -7.98 -12.13 -3.96
N GLU A 28 -8.02 -12.97 -2.92
CA GLU A 28 -6.89 -13.16 -2.00
C GLU A 28 -5.64 -13.66 -2.75
N ALA A 29 -5.79 -14.61 -3.67
CA ALA A 29 -4.67 -15.15 -4.44
C ALA A 29 -4.04 -14.10 -5.39
N GLU A 30 -4.84 -13.22 -5.99
CA GLU A 30 -4.33 -12.11 -6.81
C GLU A 30 -3.61 -11.09 -5.93
N LEU A 31 -4.18 -10.76 -4.77
CA LEU A 31 -3.58 -9.83 -3.83
C LEU A 31 -2.22 -10.33 -3.30
N ASP A 32 -2.12 -11.61 -2.95
CA ASP A 32 -0.87 -12.19 -2.44
C ASP A 32 0.25 -12.14 -3.50
N LYS A 33 -0.06 -12.45 -4.77
CA LYS A 33 0.90 -12.30 -5.87
C LYS A 33 1.34 -10.86 -6.04
N LEU A 34 0.41 -9.93 -5.93
CA LEU A 34 0.67 -8.50 -6.07
C LEU A 34 1.55 -7.98 -4.91
N ILE A 35 1.25 -8.40 -3.67
CA ILE A 35 2.06 -8.09 -2.50
C ILE A 35 3.49 -8.62 -2.67
N ASP A 36 3.66 -9.87 -3.10
CA ASP A 36 4.99 -10.46 -3.29
C ASP A 36 5.81 -9.71 -4.36
N ARG A 37 5.18 -9.28 -5.47
CA ARG A 37 5.83 -8.48 -6.51
C ARG A 37 6.24 -7.10 -6.00
N VAL A 38 5.28 -6.33 -5.50
CA VAL A 38 5.50 -4.94 -5.06
C VAL A 38 6.46 -4.87 -3.87
N SER A 39 6.43 -5.86 -2.99
CA SER A 39 7.38 -5.97 -1.86
C SER A 39 8.82 -6.08 -2.34
N LYS A 40 9.08 -6.83 -3.41
CA LYS A 40 10.42 -6.95 -4.02
C LYS A 40 10.86 -5.66 -4.67
N GLU A 41 9.96 -5.01 -5.43
CA GLU A 41 10.23 -3.76 -6.14
C GLU A 41 10.58 -2.62 -5.18
N GLU A 42 9.87 -2.49 -4.07
CA GLU A 42 10.06 -1.40 -3.10
C GLU A 42 10.96 -1.79 -1.90
N ASN A 43 11.48 -3.04 -1.88
CA ASN A 43 12.31 -3.56 -0.78
C ASN A 43 11.65 -3.44 0.60
N VAL A 44 10.39 -3.89 0.67
CA VAL A 44 9.57 -3.98 1.90
C VAL A 44 9.30 -5.45 2.20
N SER A 45 9.26 -5.84 3.48
CA SER A 45 8.88 -7.21 3.84
C SER A 45 7.46 -7.52 3.35
N PRO A 46 7.23 -8.64 2.62
CA PRO A 46 5.90 -9.04 2.17
C PRO A 46 4.90 -9.17 3.34
N SER A 47 5.33 -9.75 4.46
CA SER A 47 4.49 -9.91 5.65
C SER A 47 4.15 -8.56 6.29
N LEU A 48 5.08 -7.60 6.27
CA LEU A 48 4.82 -6.24 6.74
C LEU A 48 3.81 -5.54 5.83
N LEU A 49 4.02 -5.58 4.51
CA LEU A 49 3.10 -4.96 3.55
C LEU A 49 1.70 -5.56 3.66
N LYS A 50 1.57 -6.90 3.74
CA LYS A 50 0.29 -7.59 3.94
C LYS A 50 -0.40 -7.17 5.25
N ALA A 51 0.36 -6.98 6.33
CA ALA A 51 -0.16 -6.53 7.61
C ALA A 51 -0.66 -5.08 7.59
N VAL A 52 0.03 -4.20 6.86
CA VAL A 52 -0.43 -2.81 6.63
C VAL A 52 -1.73 -2.82 5.83
N VAL A 53 -1.80 -3.52 4.71
CA VAL A 53 -3.03 -3.65 3.90
C VAL A 53 -4.20 -4.19 4.74
N TRP A 54 -3.95 -5.23 5.54
CA TRP A 54 -4.98 -5.75 6.45
C TRP A 54 -5.44 -4.69 7.47
N LYS A 55 -4.52 -3.93 8.04
CA LYS A 55 -4.87 -2.89 9.02
C LYS A 55 -5.67 -1.77 8.38
N GLU A 56 -5.27 -1.31 7.20
CA GLU A 56 -5.86 -0.19 6.50
C GLU A 56 -7.25 -0.50 5.95
N SER A 57 -7.40 -1.59 5.21
CA SER A 57 -8.63 -1.86 4.45
C SER A 57 -9.32 -3.19 4.79
N LYS A 58 -8.68 -4.10 5.55
CA LYS A 58 -9.10 -5.51 5.62
C LYS A 58 -9.17 -6.17 4.25
N PHE A 59 -8.20 -5.82 3.38
CA PHE A 59 -8.09 -6.30 2.01
C PHE A 59 -9.21 -5.83 1.06
N ASP A 60 -9.99 -4.81 1.44
CA ASP A 60 -11.01 -4.23 0.57
C ASP A 60 -10.42 -3.09 -0.27
N ASN A 61 -10.17 -3.36 -1.56
CA ASN A 61 -9.64 -2.36 -2.50
C ASN A 61 -10.65 -1.25 -2.84
N ARG A 62 -11.93 -1.40 -2.46
CA ARG A 62 -12.98 -0.39 -2.68
C ARG A 62 -13.20 0.50 -1.47
N ARG A 63 -12.46 0.26 -0.38
CA ARG A 63 -12.63 1.01 0.86
C ARG A 63 -12.38 2.50 0.67
N VAL A 64 -13.26 3.31 1.25
CA VAL A 64 -13.08 4.76 1.43
C VAL A 64 -13.12 5.05 2.92
N GLY A 65 -12.09 5.70 3.42
CA GLY A 65 -11.98 6.10 4.82
C GLY A 65 -12.77 7.37 5.12
N LYS A 66 -12.87 7.71 6.42
CA LYS A 66 -13.66 8.86 6.89
C LYS A 66 -13.11 10.22 6.43
N LYS A 67 -11.82 10.31 6.13
CA LYS A 67 -11.15 11.53 5.64
C LYS A 67 -10.92 11.49 4.13
N GLY A 68 -11.52 10.53 3.41
CA GLY A 68 -11.37 10.35 1.98
C GLY A 68 -10.17 9.50 1.58
N GLU A 69 -9.60 8.72 2.51
CA GLU A 69 -8.55 7.73 2.22
C GLU A 69 -9.09 6.64 1.30
N ILE A 70 -8.30 6.17 0.32
CA ILE A 70 -8.77 5.29 -0.75
C ILE A 70 -7.98 3.98 -0.82
N GLY A 71 -8.72 2.88 -0.94
CA GLY A 71 -8.26 1.59 -1.41
C GLY A 71 -7.53 0.75 -0.37
N LEU A 72 -6.74 -0.22 -0.84
CA LEU A 72 -6.05 -1.23 -0.02
C LEU A 72 -5.19 -0.63 1.09
N MET A 73 -4.45 0.43 0.78
CA MET A 73 -3.52 1.07 1.70
C MET A 73 -4.01 2.42 2.22
N GLN A 74 -5.31 2.76 2.00
CA GLN A 74 -5.95 3.98 2.48
C GLN A 74 -5.12 5.24 2.18
N LEU A 75 -4.84 5.43 0.88
CA LEU A 75 -3.99 6.52 0.41
C LEU A 75 -4.67 7.87 0.58
N MET A 76 -3.88 8.84 1.01
CA MET A 76 -4.24 10.26 1.06
C MET A 76 -3.57 11.03 -0.09
N ASP A 77 -4.18 12.14 -0.49
CA ASP A 77 -3.73 12.99 -1.61
C ASP A 77 -2.24 13.36 -1.50
N GLY A 78 -1.72 13.59 -0.27
CA GLY A 78 -0.31 13.90 -0.05
C GLY A 78 0.63 12.78 -0.48
N ALA A 79 0.36 11.55 -0.06
CA ALA A 79 1.19 10.39 -0.43
C ALA A 79 1.18 10.13 -1.95
N VAL A 80 0.02 10.31 -2.59
CA VAL A 80 -0.14 10.17 -4.05
C VAL A 80 0.65 11.24 -4.80
N THR A 81 0.60 12.48 -4.31
CA THR A 81 1.35 13.61 -4.87
C THR A 81 2.86 13.41 -4.74
N ASP A 82 3.32 12.98 -3.58
CA ASP A 82 4.75 12.71 -3.33
C ASP A 82 5.27 11.58 -4.22
N TRP A 83 4.48 10.52 -4.38
CA TRP A 83 4.81 9.41 -5.28
C TRP A 83 4.89 9.87 -6.74
N ALA A 84 3.88 10.60 -7.24
CA ALA A 84 3.85 11.09 -8.62
C ALA A 84 5.04 12.02 -8.91
N LYS A 85 5.38 12.90 -7.96
CA LYS A 85 6.56 13.77 -8.04
C LYS A 85 7.85 12.97 -8.12
N ALA A 86 8.00 11.92 -7.30
CA ALA A 86 9.19 11.06 -7.30
C ALA A 86 9.31 10.24 -8.59
N LYS A 87 8.17 9.76 -9.12
CA LYS A 87 8.12 9.00 -10.38
C LYS A 87 8.11 9.89 -11.63
N LYS A 88 8.05 11.22 -11.47
CA LYS A 88 7.99 12.23 -12.56
C LYS A 88 6.82 11.98 -13.52
N CYS A 89 5.65 11.68 -12.97
CA CYS A 89 4.42 11.44 -13.71
C CYS A 89 3.28 12.33 -13.18
N ASP A 90 2.16 12.34 -13.90
CA ASP A 90 0.96 13.04 -13.46
C ASP A 90 0.36 12.41 -12.21
N VAL A 91 -0.25 13.22 -11.35
CA VAL A 91 -0.94 12.74 -10.16
C VAL A 91 -2.16 11.92 -10.58
N PRO A 92 -2.25 10.64 -10.18
CA PRO A 92 -3.38 9.80 -10.49
C PRO A 92 -4.70 10.40 -10.02
N LYS A 93 -5.76 10.24 -10.83
CA LYS A 93 -7.12 10.63 -10.43
C LYS A 93 -7.62 9.73 -9.29
N LYS A 94 -8.48 10.27 -8.42
CA LYS A 94 -9.01 9.53 -7.26
C LYS A 94 -9.64 8.18 -7.64
N ASP A 95 -10.36 8.12 -8.74
CA ASP A 95 -10.97 6.88 -9.21
C ASP A 95 -9.94 5.80 -9.60
N ALA A 96 -8.76 6.19 -10.07
CA ALA A 96 -7.68 5.27 -10.37
C ALA A 96 -7.09 4.62 -9.11
N LEU A 97 -7.21 5.26 -7.94
CA LEU A 97 -6.71 4.72 -6.67
C LEU A 97 -7.51 3.51 -6.15
N PHE A 98 -8.63 3.16 -6.77
CA PHE A 98 -9.35 1.91 -6.49
C PHE A 98 -8.74 0.71 -7.22
N ASP A 99 -7.84 0.95 -8.19
CA ASP A 99 -7.06 -0.11 -8.80
C ASP A 99 -6.09 -0.70 -7.77
N PRO A 100 -6.15 -2.03 -7.50
CA PRO A 100 -5.36 -2.64 -6.46
C PRO A 100 -3.85 -2.54 -6.68
N GLU A 101 -3.41 -2.62 -7.93
CA GLU A 101 -2.00 -2.59 -8.30
C GLU A 101 -1.43 -1.19 -8.06
N LEU A 102 -2.04 -0.16 -8.65
CA LEU A 102 -1.61 1.23 -8.46
C LEU A 102 -1.65 1.64 -6.99
N ASN A 103 -2.70 1.24 -6.26
CA ASN A 103 -2.84 1.58 -4.85
C ASN A 103 -1.72 0.97 -4.00
N LEU A 104 -1.42 -0.30 -4.24
CA LEU A 104 -0.38 -1.02 -3.53
C LEU A 104 1.01 -0.47 -3.86
N GLU A 105 1.30 -0.16 -5.14
CA GLU A 105 2.55 0.45 -5.57
C GLU A 105 2.81 1.79 -4.88
N ILE A 106 1.82 2.69 -4.87
CA ILE A 106 1.94 4.00 -4.21
C ILE A 106 2.16 3.82 -2.70
N GLY A 107 1.36 2.97 -2.06
CA GLY A 107 1.43 2.78 -0.61
C GLY A 107 2.72 2.11 -0.15
N ALA A 108 3.17 1.09 -0.87
CA ALA A 108 4.44 0.41 -0.59
C ALA A 108 5.64 1.34 -0.81
N TRP A 109 5.62 2.12 -1.91
CA TRP A 109 6.62 3.15 -2.16
C TRP A 109 6.69 4.15 -1.01
N TYR A 110 5.53 4.66 -0.53
CA TYR A 110 5.48 5.63 0.55
C TYR A 110 6.01 5.03 1.87
N LEU A 111 5.66 3.78 2.16
CA LEU A 111 6.16 3.05 3.31
C LEU A 111 7.69 2.88 3.23
N ALA A 112 8.23 2.49 2.07
CA ALA A 112 9.67 2.35 1.85
C ALA A 112 10.40 3.71 1.88
N TRP A 113 9.82 4.74 1.24
CA TRP A 113 10.39 6.07 1.19
C TRP A 113 10.53 6.69 2.57
N SER A 114 9.51 6.56 3.42
CA SER A 114 9.53 7.12 4.77
C SER A 114 10.70 6.59 5.61
N SER A 115 11.10 5.33 5.44
CA SER A 115 12.26 4.78 6.16
C SER A 115 13.62 5.27 5.66
N ARG A 116 13.68 5.74 4.42
CA ARG A 116 14.91 6.30 3.83
C ARG A 116 15.23 7.70 4.34
N LEU A 117 14.27 8.37 4.98
CA LEU A 117 14.49 9.68 5.61
C LEU A 117 15.47 9.61 6.79
N TRP A 118 15.61 8.42 7.40
CA TRP A 118 16.49 8.21 8.57
C TRP A 118 17.43 7.02 8.32
N PRO A 119 18.47 7.20 7.49
CA PRO A 119 19.37 6.10 7.13
C PRO A 119 20.20 5.61 8.31
N GLY A 120 20.57 4.33 8.28
CA GLY A 120 21.47 3.72 9.29
C GLY A 120 20.82 3.43 10.65
N ARG A 121 19.50 3.59 10.79
CA ARG A 121 18.79 3.34 12.04
C ARG A 121 18.26 1.91 12.14
N GLU A 122 18.37 1.31 13.34
CA GLU A 122 17.89 -0.04 13.62
C GLU A 122 16.37 -0.10 13.82
N ASP A 123 15.74 1.01 14.25
CA ASP A 123 14.31 1.17 14.50
C ASP A 123 13.48 1.43 13.24
N ARG A 124 14.00 1.04 12.09
CA ARG A 124 13.45 1.31 10.77
C ARG A 124 11.95 0.99 10.65
N GLU A 125 11.52 -0.17 11.16
CA GLU A 125 10.11 -0.59 11.06
C GLU A 125 9.19 0.30 11.91
N VAL A 126 9.61 0.68 13.11
CA VAL A 126 8.85 1.61 13.96
C VAL A 126 8.73 2.98 13.30
N LEU A 127 9.83 3.48 12.73
CA LEU A 127 9.85 4.75 11.99
C LEU A 127 8.93 4.72 10.77
N GLN A 128 8.99 3.65 9.96
CA GLN A 128 8.11 3.46 8.80
C GLN A 128 6.64 3.52 9.19
N LEU A 129 6.25 2.74 10.19
CA LEU A 129 4.86 2.64 10.60
C LEU A 129 4.36 3.92 11.30
N ALA A 130 5.21 4.56 12.09
CA ALA A 130 4.91 5.84 12.71
C ALA A 130 4.70 6.94 11.66
N ALA A 131 5.60 7.01 10.67
CA ALA A 131 5.52 7.97 9.58
C ALA A 131 4.31 7.71 8.66
N TYR A 132 4.01 6.45 8.36
CA TYR A 132 2.85 6.08 7.56
C TYR A 132 1.54 6.54 8.21
N ASN A 133 1.39 6.27 9.51
CA ASN A 133 0.15 6.57 10.24
C ASN A 133 0.00 8.04 10.65
N ALA A 134 1.11 8.67 11.09
CA ALA A 134 1.06 10.01 11.68
C ALA A 134 1.77 11.10 10.84
N GLY A 135 2.45 10.70 9.76
CA GLY A 135 3.24 11.59 8.91
C GLY A 135 4.66 11.82 9.43
N CYS A 136 5.61 11.94 8.48
CA CYS A 136 7.03 12.14 8.77
C CYS A 136 7.30 13.36 9.66
N GLY A 137 6.58 14.45 9.44
CA GLY A 137 6.74 15.68 10.23
C GLY A 137 6.43 15.52 11.73
N ASN A 138 5.50 14.64 12.09
CA ASN A 138 5.25 14.34 13.50
C ASN A 138 6.36 13.46 14.09
N VAL A 139 6.88 12.49 13.33
CA VAL A 139 8.02 11.69 13.75
C VAL A 139 9.22 12.58 14.07
N GLU A 140 9.60 13.46 13.14
CA GLU A 140 10.76 14.34 13.28
C GLU A 140 10.63 15.31 14.44
N ARG A 141 9.46 15.96 14.56
CA ARG A 141 9.28 17.04 15.55
C ARG A 141 9.03 16.54 16.97
N LEU A 142 8.37 15.38 17.12
CA LEU A 142 7.82 14.97 18.39
C LEU A 142 8.52 13.75 18.99
N TRP A 143 9.00 12.82 18.16
CA TRP A 143 9.39 11.50 18.65
C TRP A 143 10.81 11.08 18.31
N LEU A 144 11.38 11.62 17.23
CA LEU A 144 12.71 11.21 16.79
C LEU A 144 13.76 11.58 17.86
N PRO A 145 14.51 10.60 18.41
CA PRO A 145 15.58 10.90 19.36
C PRO A 145 16.64 11.84 18.75
N LYS A 146 17.05 12.86 19.51
CA LYS A 146 18.11 13.78 19.08
C LYS A 146 19.45 13.07 18.89
N ASP A 147 19.69 12.05 19.68
CA ASP A 147 20.85 11.17 19.55
C ASP A 147 20.49 10.06 18.52
N PRO A 148 21.12 10.05 17.34
CA PRO A 148 20.80 9.09 16.29
C PRO A 148 21.15 7.64 16.63
N SER A 149 22.00 7.41 17.64
CA SER A 149 22.32 6.07 18.15
C SER A 149 21.20 5.45 19.00
N LYS A 150 20.26 6.27 19.46
CA LYS A 150 19.13 5.80 20.27
C LYS A 150 17.93 5.47 19.37
N PRO A 151 17.39 4.24 19.43
CA PRO A 151 16.23 3.88 18.64
C PRO A 151 14.96 4.59 19.13
N LEU A 152 14.06 4.91 18.21
CA LEU A 152 12.69 5.28 18.54
C LEU A 152 11.94 4.03 19.00
N THR A 153 11.49 4.01 20.23
CA THR A 153 10.63 2.94 20.74
C THR A 153 9.15 3.32 20.64
N ILE A 154 8.27 2.33 20.60
CA ILE A 154 6.82 2.56 20.52
C ILE A 154 6.34 3.42 21.71
N ASP A 155 6.93 3.25 22.88
CA ASP A 155 6.49 3.95 24.10
C ASP A 155 6.88 5.43 24.10
N MET A 156 7.85 5.85 23.28
CA MET A 156 8.20 7.26 23.07
C MET A 156 7.18 8.00 22.20
N ILE A 157 6.34 7.28 21.45
CA ILE A 157 5.31 7.86 20.58
C ILE A 157 4.17 8.37 21.45
N THR A 158 3.90 9.66 21.43
CA THR A 158 2.89 10.30 22.29
C THR A 158 1.44 10.02 21.84
N PHE A 159 1.22 9.76 20.54
CA PHE A 159 -0.12 9.44 20.04
C PHE A 159 -0.49 7.97 20.31
N SER A 160 -1.47 7.76 21.20
CA SER A 160 -1.93 6.41 21.57
C SER A 160 -2.42 5.60 20.37
N SER A 161 -3.12 6.25 19.44
CA SER A 161 -3.59 5.62 18.20
C SER A 161 -2.45 5.11 17.32
N THR A 162 -1.33 5.84 17.24
CA THR A 162 -0.17 5.43 16.46
C THR A 162 0.57 4.28 17.15
N ARG A 163 0.69 4.29 18.48
CA ARG A 163 1.25 3.14 19.23
C ARG A 163 0.44 1.87 19.00
N GLU A 164 -0.88 1.97 19.10
CA GLU A 164 -1.79 0.84 18.85
C GLU A 164 -1.69 0.34 17.40
N TYR A 165 -1.63 1.26 16.43
CA TYR A 165 -1.43 0.96 15.02
C TYR A 165 -0.18 0.11 14.80
N ILE A 166 0.97 0.53 15.34
CA ILE A 166 2.24 -0.17 15.19
C ILE A 166 2.17 -1.57 15.83
N ARG A 167 1.72 -1.66 17.08
CA ARG A 167 1.62 -2.95 17.81
C ARG A 167 0.73 -3.95 17.07
N LEU A 168 -0.38 -3.47 16.53
CA LEU A 168 -1.33 -4.30 15.81
C LEU A 168 -0.74 -4.84 14.49
N ILE A 169 -0.02 -3.98 13.75
CA ILE A 169 0.64 -4.39 12.51
C ILE A 169 1.77 -5.39 12.80
N GLN A 170 2.62 -5.12 13.79
CA GLN A 170 3.70 -6.03 14.17
C GLN A 170 3.17 -7.41 14.58
N LYS A 171 2.09 -7.45 15.37
CA LYS A 171 1.42 -8.70 15.72
C LYS A 171 0.93 -9.43 14.46
N LYS A 172 0.25 -8.71 13.56
CA LYS A 172 -0.31 -9.30 12.34
C LYS A 172 0.76 -9.77 11.36
N LYS A 173 1.85 -9.05 11.26
CA LYS A 173 3.04 -9.46 10.49
C LYS A 173 3.56 -10.82 10.96
N LEU A 174 3.73 -11.00 12.28
CA LEU A 174 4.19 -12.27 12.86
C LEU A 174 3.22 -13.42 12.57
N GLU A 175 1.90 -13.17 12.61
CA GLU A 175 0.89 -14.17 12.25
C GLU A 175 1.06 -14.63 10.78
N PHE A 176 1.27 -13.71 9.85
CA PHE A 176 1.49 -14.03 8.43
C PHE A 176 2.83 -14.75 8.20
N GLU A 177 3.88 -14.40 8.91
CA GLU A 177 5.17 -15.10 8.86
C GLU A 177 5.06 -16.55 9.34
N GLN A 178 4.26 -16.78 10.38
CA GLN A 178 4.02 -18.13 10.89
C GLN A 178 3.16 -18.98 9.94
N GLN A 179 2.18 -18.38 9.28
CA GLN A 179 1.36 -19.06 8.27
C GLN A 179 2.22 -19.52 7.08
N LYS A 180 3.06 -18.61 6.54
CA LYS A 180 3.94 -18.90 5.40
C LYS A 180 5.00 -19.99 5.68
N LYS A 181 5.26 -20.35 6.93
CA LYS A 181 6.17 -21.44 7.30
C LYS A 181 5.48 -22.79 7.37
N LYS A 182 4.15 -22.83 7.34
CA LYS A 182 3.33 -24.04 7.44
C LYS A 182 2.86 -24.55 6.09
N ASP A 183 2.84 -23.66 5.10
CA ASP A 183 2.53 -23.94 3.69
C ASP A 183 3.82 -24.35 2.92
#